data_ee7d01d23d9a85e224f1d03a94344dcf
#
_entry.id   ee7d01d23d9a85e224f1d03a94344dcf
#
_cell.length_a   1.000
_cell.length_b   1.000
_cell.length_c   1.000
_cell.angle_alpha   90.00
_cell.angle_beta   90.00
_cell.angle_gamma   90.00
#
_symmetry.space_group_name_H-M   'P 1'
#
loop_
_entity.id
_entity.type
_entity.pdbx_description
1 polymer ?
#
loop_
_entity_poly.entity_id
_entity_poly.type
_entity_poly.pdbx_seq_one_letter_code
_entity_poly.pdbx_strand_id
1 'polypeptide(L)' 'MAERTLAQLPIGRAAKIVQVKGQGALRRRLLDMGLTPRTEVMVRKVAPMGDPIEIQLRGYELTLRMDDANNIVIEGNGR' A
#
# COMPACT_ATOMS: atom_id res chain seq x y z
N MET A 1 -14.21 13.41 4.69
CA MET A 1 -13.89 12.47 3.66
C MET A 1 -13.07 11.34 4.16
N ALA A 2 -13.42 10.17 3.71
CA ALA A 2 -12.72 9.00 4.16
C ALA A 2 -11.34 8.92 3.52
N GLU A 3 -10.37 8.49 4.28
CA GLU A 3 -9.06 8.20 3.74
C GLU A 3 -9.14 6.94 2.91
N ARG A 4 -8.34 6.90 1.87
CA ARG A 4 -8.18 5.69 1.10
C ARG A 4 -6.88 5.01 1.50
N THR A 5 -6.92 3.69 1.53
CA THR A 5 -5.73 2.92 1.88
C THR A 5 -5.33 2.05 0.70
N LEU A 6 -4.12 1.53 0.78
CA LEU A 6 -3.62 0.65 -0.26
C LEU A 6 -4.50 -0.59 -0.40
N ALA A 7 -5.14 -1.01 0.68
CA ALA A 7 -6.03 -2.15 0.64
C ALA A 7 -7.23 -1.93 -0.26
N GLN A 8 -7.56 -0.69 -0.54
CA GLN A 8 -8.71 -0.33 -1.37
C GLN A 8 -8.34 -0.02 -2.82
N LEU A 9 -7.06 -0.03 -3.14
CA LEU A 9 -6.62 0.33 -4.47
C LEU A 9 -6.86 -0.84 -5.42
N PRO A 10 -7.58 -0.61 -6.52
CA PRO A 10 -7.85 -1.70 -7.48
C PRO A 10 -6.58 -2.20 -8.16
N ILE A 11 -6.62 -3.44 -8.61
CA ILE A 11 -5.53 -4.02 -9.38
C ILE A 11 -5.30 -3.18 -10.62
N GLY A 12 -4.02 -2.91 -10.90
CA GLY A 12 -3.64 -2.15 -12.07
C GLY A 12 -3.65 -0.65 -11.87
N ARG A 13 -4.11 -0.18 -10.72
CA ARG A 13 -4.13 1.25 -10.41
C ARG A 13 -2.92 1.62 -9.60
N ALA A 14 -2.40 2.80 -9.88
CA ALA A 14 -1.27 3.35 -9.13
C ALA A 14 -1.73 4.53 -8.30
N ALA A 15 -1.05 4.75 -7.18
CA ALA A 15 -1.33 5.91 -6.34
C ALA A 15 -0.09 6.21 -5.52
N LYS A 16 0.00 7.44 -5.04
CA LYS A 16 1.12 7.82 -4.20
C LYS A 16 0.74 7.65 -2.74
N ILE A 17 1.71 7.21 -1.96
CA ILE A 17 1.53 7.06 -0.53
C ILE A 17 1.52 8.46 0.10
N VAL A 18 0.54 8.69 0.96
CA VAL A 18 0.42 9.95 1.68
C VAL A 18 0.97 9.80 3.10
N GLN A 19 0.67 8.68 3.72
CA GLN A 19 1.01 8.49 5.12
C GLN A 19 1.04 7.01 5.43
N VAL A 20 1.94 6.62 6.32
CA VAL A 20 1.99 5.25 6.82
C VAL A 20 1.57 5.29 8.28
N LYS A 21 0.48 4.61 8.59
CA LYS A 21 -0.03 4.51 9.94
C LYS A 21 0.56 3.28 10.62
N GLY A 22 0.13 3.03 11.82
CA GLY A 22 0.64 1.94 12.62
C GLY A 22 1.54 2.49 13.69
N GLN A 23 2.03 1.62 14.54
CA GLN A 23 2.83 2.04 15.67
C GLN A 23 4.05 1.16 15.80
N GLY A 24 5.11 1.77 16.35
CA GLY A 24 6.30 1.03 16.73
C GLY A 24 6.92 0.26 15.58
N ALA A 25 7.13 -1.02 15.82
CA ALA A 25 7.86 -1.85 14.89
C ALA A 25 7.13 -2.04 13.57
N LEU A 26 5.81 -2.07 13.59
CA LEU A 26 5.05 -2.25 12.35
C LEU A 26 5.31 -1.09 11.39
N ARG A 27 5.16 0.13 11.88
CA ARG A 27 5.36 1.29 11.03
C ARG A 27 6.78 1.34 10.51
N ARG A 28 7.74 1.07 11.38
CA ARG A 28 9.14 1.10 10.98
C ARG A 28 9.41 0.06 9.90
N ARG A 29 8.85 -1.14 10.05
CA ARG A 29 9.05 -2.19 9.06
C ARG A 29 8.51 -1.77 7.71
N LEU A 30 7.31 -1.17 7.68
CA LEU A 30 6.71 -0.75 6.42
C LEU A 30 7.56 0.32 5.74
N LEU A 31 8.05 1.27 6.52
CA LEU A 31 8.92 2.31 5.98
C LEU A 31 10.22 1.74 5.45
N ASP A 32 10.79 0.76 6.15
CA ASP A 32 12.04 0.13 5.74
C ASP A 32 11.87 -0.64 4.44
N MET A 33 10.67 -1.11 4.16
CA MET A 33 10.38 -1.79 2.91
C MET A 33 10.23 -0.85 1.73
N GLY A 34 10.34 0.45 1.97
CA GLY A 34 10.21 1.43 0.91
C GLY A 34 8.85 2.08 0.80
N LEU A 35 7.95 1.75 1.72
CA LEU A 35 6.58 2.29 1.69
C LEU A 35 6.55 3.64 2.39
N THR A 36 7.22 4.61 1.76
CA THR A 36 7.37 5.93 2.35
C THR A 36 6.46 6.93 1.66
N PRO A 37 6.14 8.05 2.32
CA PRO A 37 5.31 9.08 1.69
C PRO A 37 5.89 9.51 0.35
N ARG A 38 5.00 9.80 -0.59
CA ARG A 38 5.32 10.24 -1.95
C ARG A 38 5.81 9.13 -2.87
N THR A 39 5.94 7.92 -2.38
CA THR A 39 6.29 6.79 -3.22
C THR A 39 5.06 6.34 -3.99
N GLU A 40 5.21 6.13 -5.27
CA GLU A 40 4.12 5.61 -6.09
C GLU A 40 4.10 4.09 -6.01
N VAL A 41 2.93 3.53 -5.79
CA VAL A 41 2.74 2.09 -5.71
C VAL A 41 1.61 1.68 -6.64
N MET A 42 1.66 0.46 -7.11
CA MET A 42 0.61 -0.10 -7.95
C MET A 42 0.30 -1.50 -7.48
N VAL A 43 -0.99 -1.82 -7.39
CA VAL A 43 -1.41 -3.17 -7.03
C VAL A 43 -1.34 -4.04 -8.27
N ARG A 44 -0.56 -5.11 -8.22
CA ARG A 44 -0.40 -6.00 -9.34
C ARG A 44 -1.30 -7.21 -9.28
N LYS A 45 -1.43 -7.79 -8.11
CA LYS A 45 -2.21 -9.00 -7.93
C LYS A 45 -2.80 -9.02 -6.53
N VAL A 46 -3.89 -9.75 -6.41
CA VAL A 46 -4.50 -10.04 -5.12
C VAL A 46 -4.71 -11.54 -5.09
N ALA A 47 -4.31 -12.18 -4.00
CA ALA A 47 -4.51 -13.61 -3.86
C ALA A 47 -6.00 -13.94 -3.96
N PRO A 48 -6.33 -15.18 -4.37
CA PRO A 48 -7.75 -15.54 -4.57
C PRO A 48 -8.63 -15.27 -3.37
N MET A 49 -8.08 -15.35 -2.17
CA MET A 49 -8.84 -15.10 -0.95
C MET A 49 -8.82 -13.61 -0.56
N GLY A 50 -8.22 -12.77 -1.37
CA GLY A 50 -8.13 -11.36 -1.05
C GLY A 50 -6.92 -10.98 -0.23
N ASP A 51 -6.07 -11.92 0.13
CA ASP A 51 -4.93 -11.68 0.99
C ASP A 51 -3.91 -12.81 0.78
N PRO A 52 -2.65 -12.49 0.55
CA PRO A 52 -2.03 -11.15 0.51
C PRO A 52 -2.20 -10.46 -0.83
N ILE A 53 -1.73 -9.22 -0.89
CA ILE A 53 -1.69 -8.49 -2.15
C ILE A 53 -0.24 -8.34 -2.58
N GLU A 54 -0.05 -8.22 -3.89
CA GLU A 54 1.26 -8.02 -4.48
C GLU A 54 1.29 -6.63 -5.11
N ILE A 55 2.26 -5.84 -4.72
CA ILE A 55 2.37 -4.47 -5.20
C ILE A 55 3.72 -4.25 -5.85
N GLN A 56 3.80 -3.22 -6.67
CA GLN A 56 5.03 -2.82 -7.33
C GLN A 56 5.37 -1.39 -6.93
N LEU A 57 6.64 -1.17 -6.61
CA LEU A 57 7.13 0.17 -6.29
C LEU A 57 8.61 0.22 -6.58
N ARG A 58 9.06 1.36 -7.10
CA ARG A 58 10.48 1.64 -7.33
C ARG A 58 11.19 0.53 -8.10
N GLY A 59 10.46 -0.12 -9.00
CA GLY A 59 11.07 -1.12 -9.86
C GLY A 59 11.17 -2.50 -9.25
N TYR A 60 10.60 -2.73 -8.09
CA TYR A 60 10.57 -4.07 -7.52
C TYR A 60 9.18 -4.37 -6.94
N GLU A 61 8.96 -5.61 -6.56
CA GLU A 61 7.68 -6.06 -6.09
C GLU A 61 7.74 -6.47 -4.63
N LEU A 62 6.65 -6.21 -3.93
CA LEU A 62 6.49 -6.60 -2.54
C LEU A 62 5.17 -7.32 -2.37
N THR A 63 5.15 -8.24 -1.41
CA THR A 63 3.91 -8.87 -0.99
C THR A 63 3.54 -8.32 0.38
N LEU A 64 2.31 -7.86 0.53
CA LEU A 64 1.83 -7.31 1.78
C LEU A 64 0.58 -8.02 2.22
N ARG A 65 0.42 -8.18 3.51
CA ARG A 65 -0.85 -8.61 4.04
C ARG A 65 -1.85 -7.47 3.98
N MET A 66 -3.11 -7.83 3.86
CA MET A 66 -4.16 -6.83 3.80
C MET A 66 -4.15 -5.93 5.05
N ASP A 67 -3.86 -6.51 6.22
CA ASP A 67 -3.76 -5.72 7.44
C ASP A 67 -2.69 -4.65 7.34
N ASP A 68 -1.57 -4.98 6.71
CA ASP A 68 -0.51 -3.99 6.52
C ASP A 68 -0.94 -2.92 5.52
N ALA A 69 -1.61 -3.33 4.46
CA ALA A 69 -2.06 -2.40 3.44
C ALA A 69 -3.07 -1.41 3.99
N ASN A 70 -3.86 -1.82 4.97
CA ASN A 70 -4.82 -0.92 5.61
C ASN A 70 -4.15 0.22 6.37
N ASN A 71 -2.87 0.09 6.67
CA ASN A 71 -2.13 1.13 7.37
C ASN A 71 -1.42 2.08 6.43
N ILE A 72 -1.56 1.90 5.13
CA ILE A 72 -0.90 2.73 4.16
C ILE A 72 -1.94 3.60 3.47
N VAL A 73 -1.92 4.89 3.78
CA VAL A 73 -2.87 5.84 3.24
C VAL A 73 -2.34 6.34 1.90
N ILE A 74 -3.18 6.30 0.89
CA ILE A 74 -2.82 6.75 -0.44
C ILE A 74 -3.67 7.96 -0.81
N GLU A 75 -3.27 8.63 -1.90
CA GLU A 75 -4.03 9.78 -2.38
C GLU A 75 -5.46 9.38 -2.64
N GLY A 76 -6.38 10.23 -2.20
CA GLY A 76 -7.78 9.88 -2.22
C GLY A 76 -8.51 10.20 -3.50
N ASN A 77 -7.88 10.89 -4.43
CA ASN A 77 -8.61 11.26 -5.62
C ASN A 77 -8.86 10.10 -6.55
N GLY A 78 -8.08 9.05 -6.46
CA GLY A 78 -8.38 7.81 -7.15
C GLY A 78 -8.58 7.91 -8.64
N ARG A 79 -8.10 8.93 -9.24
CA ARG A 79 -8.32 9.08 -10.66
C ARG A 79 -7.13 8.83 -11.47
#